data_11ef55fc852292b8e90a1a0e66e7fa67
#
_entry.id   11ef55fc852292b8e90a1a0e66e7fa67
#
_cell.length_a   1.000
_cell.length_b   1.000
_cell.length_c   1.000
_cell.angle_alpha   90.00
_cell.angle_beta   90.00
_cell.angle_gamma   90.00
#
_symmetry.space_group_name_H-M   'P 1'
#
loop_
_entity.id
_entity.type
_entity.pdbx_description
1 polymer ?
#
loop_
_entity_poly.entity_id
_entity_poly.type
_entity_poly.pdbx_seq_one_letter_code
_entity_poly.pdbx_strand_id
1 'polypeptide(L)'
;MTDGEGILINDEARMTNVEGMTKSEAHKPGSADDSFRNEDAEWVIREQPEKNRVYDLEERTARFGEAVIDFAKTIPQNPVSNLLISQLARAGTSVRANYVEADDSVSKKDFLKSIGTCRKEARETKHFLRMIARAVPELKLQARELWMEARELHLIFSRIWRGRKNE
;
A
#
# COMPACT_ATOMS: atom_id res chain seq x y z
N MET A 1 69.68 -13.75 20.44
CA MET A 1 69.54 -12.35 20.81
C MET A 1 68.07 -12.03 20.65
N THR A 2 67.53 -12.09 21.77
CA THR A 2 66.58 -11.26 22.60
C THR A 2 65.17 -11.39 22.16
N ASP A 3 64.37 -12.16 22.82
CA ASP A 3 63.64 -12.00 24.11
C ASP A 3 62.51 -10.96 23.98
N GLY A 4 61.36 -11.36 24.39
CA GLY A 4 60.20 -10.51 24.63
C GLY A 4 58.92 -11.34 24.72
N GLU A 5 58.79 -11.98 25.71
CA GLU A 5 57.88 -12.01 26.91
C GLU A 5 56.43 -11.73 26.63
N GLY A 6 55.66 -12.79 26.91
CA GLY A 6 54.20 -12.80 27.01
C GLY A 6 53.69 -12.00 28.22
N ILE A 7 52.54 -11.45 28.08
CA ILE A 7 51.72 -11.02 29.19
C ILE A 7 50.36 -11.70 29.09
N LEU A 8 50.23 -12.71 29.94
CA LEU A 8 48.93 -13.24 30.37
C LEU A 8 48.28 -12.21 31.29
N ILE A 9 47.15 -11.73 30.95
CA ILE A 9 46.30 -10.99 31.88
C ILE A 9 45.09 -11.84 32.15
N ASN A 10 45.07 -12.47 33.31
CA ASN A 10 43.90 -12.92 34.00
C ASN A 10 43.06 -11.70 34.32
N ASP A 11 41.80 -11.77 34.01
CA ASP A 11 40.83 -10.90 34.60
C ASP A 11 39.66 -11.74 35.16
N GLU A 12 39.89 -12.19 36.37
CA GLU A 12 38.83 -12.60 37.27
C GLU A 12 38.33 -11.38 38.06
N ALA A 13 37.04 -11.29 38.12
CA ALA A 13 36.25 -10.64 39.17
C ALA A 13 36.19 -9.11 39.17
N ARG A 14 35.06 -8.62 38.69
CA ARG A 14 34.29 -7.71 39.54
C ARG A 14 32.82 -7.72 39.19
N MET A 15 32.10 -8.62 39.84
CA MET A 15 30.64 -8.39 40.07
C MET A 15 30.53 -7.17 40.97
N THR A 16 30.03 -6.07 40.42
CA THR A 16 29.43 -5.02 41.22
C THR A 16 27.96 -4.95 40.90
N ASN A 17 27.19 -5.34 41.84
CA ASN A 17 25.80 -5.17 42.06
C ASN A 17 25.43 -3.71 41.78
N VAL A 18 24.58 -3.46 40.80
CA VAL A 18 23.86 -2.20 40.66
C VAL A 18 22.38 -2.53 40.67
N GLU A 19 21.90 -2.76 41.90
CA GLU A 19 20.50 -2.51 42.21
C GLU A 19 20.27 -1.00 42.15
N GLY A 20 19.34 -0.57 41.33
CA GLY A 20 18.84 0.78 41.33
C GLY A 20 18.98 1.54 39.99
N MET A 21 18.51 0.97 38.91
CA MET A 21 18.06 1.79 37.78
C MET A 21 16.56 1.62 37.61
N THR A 22 15.86 2.63 38.10
CA THR A 22 14.47 2.93 37.78
C THR A 22 14.21 2.72 36.31
N LYS A 23 13.06 2.10 35.99
CA LYS A 23 12.48 2.03 34.65
C LYS A 23 12.33 3.45 34.11
N SER A 24 13.37 3.95 33.47
CA SER A 24 13.32 5.11 32.61
C SER A 24 12.67 4.66 31.31
N GLU A 25 11.46 5.11 31.13
CA GLU A 25 10.78 5.43 29.88
C GLU A 25 11.37 4.80 28.63
N ALA A 26 10.83 3.65 28.25
CA ALA A 26 10.95 3.17 26.90
C ALA A 26 10.41 4.29 25.99
N HIS A 27 11.30 4.95 25.29
CA HIS A 27 11.01 5.87 24.23
C HIS A 27 10.10 5.15 23.23
N LYS A 28 8.79 5.44 23.31
CA LYS A 28 7.83 5.02 22.31
C LYS A 28 8.34 5.57 20.98
N PRO A 29 8.61 4.74 19.97
CA PRO A 29 8.89 5.26 18.63
C PRO A 29 7.70 6.13 18.26
N GLY A 30 8.00 7.38 17.93
CA GLY A 30 7.01 8.39 17.61
C GLY A 30 6.02 7.85 16.60
N SER A 31 4.78 8.14 16.81
CA SER A 31 3.62 7.77 16.02
C SER A 31 3.87 7.98 14.53
N ALA A 32 4.33 6.92 13.86
CA ALA A 32 4.14 6.84 12.43
C ALA A 32 2.63 6.94 12.24
N ASP A 33 2.21 8.01 11.58
CA ASP A 33 0.85 8.41 11.29
C ASP A 33 -0.05 7.18 11.03
N ASP A 34 -0.80 6.78 12.03
CA ASP A 34 -1.69 5.61 12.03
C ASP A 34 -2.97 5.87 11.21
N SER A 35 -3.06 7.06 10.57
CA SER A 35 -4.25 7.49 9.84
C SER A 35 -4.66 6.55 8.71
N PHE A 36 -3.70 5.76 8.17
CA PHE A 36 -4.00 4.73 7.18
C PHE A 36 -4.24 3.33 7.80
N ARG A 37 -3.88 3.08 9.07
CA ARG A 37 -4.05 1.78 9.73
C ARG A 37 -5.39 1.63 10.43
N ASN A 38 -5.87 2.68 11.10
CA ASN A 38 -7.13 2.64 11.85
C ASN A 38 -8.36 2.80 10.95
N GLU A 39 -8.18 3.38 9.75
CA GLU A 39 -9.28 3.61 8.82
C GLU A 39 -9.83 2.31 8.21
N ASP A 40 -9.04 1.25 8.09
CA ASP A 40 -9.55 -0.07 7.67
C ASP A 40 -10.47 -0.72 8.71
N ALA A 41 -10.39 -0.31 9.99
CA ALA A 41 -11.22 -0.81 11.08
C ALA A 41 -12.49 0.03 11.31
N GLU A 42 -12.46 1.31 10.98
CA GLU A 42 -13.54 2.25 11.27
C GLU A 42 -14.54 2.41 10.11
N TRP A 43 -14.20 1.91 8.90
CA TRP A 43 -15.04 1.96 7.71
C TRP A 43 -15.89 0.68 7.54
N VAL A 44 -16.42 0.15 8.62
CA VAL A 44 -17.52 -0.80 8.56
C VAL A 44 -18.76 -0.05 8.08
N ILE A 45 -18.92 -0.09 6.75
CA ILE A 45 -20.16 -0.08 5.99
C ILE A 45 -21.33 0.64 6.66
N ARG A 46 -21.47 1.93 6.45
CA ARG A 46 -22.79 2.50 6.26
C ARG A 46 -23.22 2.08 4.84
N GLU A 47 -24.00 1.02 4.77
CA GLU A 47 -24.76 0.68 3.56
C GLU A 47 -25.62 1.89 3.20
N GLN A 48 -25.17 2.65 2.23
CA GLN A 48 -26.04 3.59 1.55
C GLN A 48 -26.99 2.77 0.67
N PRO A 49 -28.33 3.04 0.68
CA PRO A 49 -29.26 2.29 -0.12
C PRO A 49 -28.83 2.36 -1.59
N GLU A 50 -28.75 1.20 -2.22
CA GLU A 50 -28.43 1.02 -3.62
C GLU A 50 -29.49 1.75 -4.49
N LYS A 51 -29.24 3.02 -4.77
CA LYS A 51 -29.83 3.63 -5.97
C LYS A 51 -29.17 2.92 -7.14
N ASN A 52 -29.98 2.38 -8.07
CA ASN A 52 -29.62 1.78 -9.35
C ASN A 52 -28.46 2.54 -10.03
N ARG A 53 -27.25 2.35 -9.57
CA ARG A 53 -26.04 2.72 -10.29
C ARG A 53 -25.81 1.58 -11.26
N VAL A 54 -26.10 1.83 -12.53
CA VAL A 54 -25.44 1.08 -13.60
C VAL A 54 -23.96 1.20 -13.32
N TYR A 55 -23.38 0.12 -12.79
CA TYR A 55 -21.93 0.06 -12.52
C TYR A 55 -21.23 -0.07 -13.87
N ASP A 56 -21.02 1.05 -14.53
CA ASP A 56 -20.14 1.12 -15.68
C ASP A 56 -18.70 1.03 -15.17
N LEU A 57 -18.25 -0.20 -14.92
CA LEU A 57 -16.89 -0.46 -14.47
C LEU A 57 -15.87 -0.09 -15.55
N GLU A 58 -16.29 -0.12 -16.80
CA GLU A 58 -15.46 0.28 -17.92
C GLU A 58 -15.05 1.73 -17.78
N GLU A 59 -16.02 2.63 -17.72
CA GLU A 59 -15.81 4.05 -17.56
C GLU A 59 -15.18 4.40 -16.19
N ARG A 60 -15.62 3.73 -15.12
CA ARG A 60 -15.09 3.97 -13.77
C ARG A 60 -13.60 3.66 -13.68
N THR A 61 -13.15 2.55 -14.26
CA THR A 61 -11.73 2.19 -14.27
C THR A 61 -10.89 3.10 -15.18
N ALA A 62 -11.47 3.62 -16.28
CA ALA A 62 -10.83 4.62 -17.12
C ALA A 62 -10.57 5.91 -16.34
N ARG A 63 -11.63 6.48 -15.74
CA ARG A 63 -11.53 7.70 -14.91
C ARG A 63 -10.56 7.54 -13.75
N PHE A 64 -10.54 6.37 -13.13
CA PHE A 64 -9.56 6.08 -12.08
C PHE A 64 -8.12 6.15 -12.59
N GLY A 65 -7.82 5.53 -13.73
CA GLY A 65 -6.50 5.59 -14.35
C GLY A 65 -6.08 7.02 -14.72
N GLU A 66 -7.00 7.81 -15.27
CA GLU A 66 -6.80 9.22 -15.60
C GLU A 66 -6.49 10.05 -14.35
N ALA A 67 -7.29 9.90 -13.29
CA ALA A 67 -7.08 10.59 -12.03
C ALA A 67 -5.73 10.22 -11.37
N VAL A 68 -5.29 8.96 -11.49
CA VAL A 68 -3.96 8.54 -11.04
C VAL A 68 -2.86 9.24 -11.84
N ILE A 69 -3.01 9.37 -13.17
CA ILE A 69 -2.04 10.09 -14.01
C ILE A 69 -1.99 11.57 -13.62
N ASP A 70 -3.13 12.21 -13.46
CA ASP A 70 -3.17 13.63 -13.11
C ASP A 70 -2.57 13.88 -11.72
N PHE A 71 -2.86 13.04 -10.75
CA PHE A 71 -2.20 13.08 -9.45
C PHE A 71 -0.69 12.87 -9.56
N ALA A 72 -0.24 11.90 -10.36
CA ALA A 72 1.18 11.62 -10.53
C ALA A 72 1.96 12.82 -11.09
N LYS A 73 1.35 13.66 -11.93
CA LYS A 73 1.93 14.90 -12.45
C LYS A 73 2.12 15.98 -11.38
N THR A 74 1.36 15.95 -10.30
CA THR A 74 1.47 16.94 -9.20
C THR A 74 2.61 16.62 -8.22
N ILE A 75 3.17 15.42 -8.27
CA ILE A 75 4.17 14.96 -7.31
C ILE A 75 5.53 15.58 -7.64
N PRO A 76 6.20 16.26 -6.67
CA PRO A 76 7.54 16.81 -6.87
C PRO A 76 8.55 15.72 -7.24
N GLN A 77 9.30 15.96 -8.31
CA GLN A 77 10.27 15.00 -8.82
C GLN A 77 11.58 15.02 -8.01
N ASN A 78 11.97 13.86 -7.52
CA ASN A 78 13.25 13.60 -6.87
C ASN A 78 13.55 12.09 -6.97
N PRO A 79 14.77 11.61 -6.62
CA PRO A 79 15.13 10.21 -6.77
C PRO A 79 14.18 9.22 -6.09
N VAL A 80 13.57 9.57 -4.97
CA VAL A 80 12.61 8.73 -4.25
C VAL A 80 11.25 8.77 -4.92
N SER A 81 10.71 9.98 -5.17
CA SER A 81 9.38 10.13 -5.73
C SER A 81 9.30 9.64 -7.19
N ASN A 82 10.36 9.78 -8.00
CA ASN A 82 10.35 9.31 -9.38
C ASN A 82 10.08 7.81 -9.50
N LEU A 83 10.66 7.00 -8.59
CA LEU A 83 10.36 5.57 -8.53
C LEU A 83 8.88 5.32 -8.16
N LEU A 84 8.38 6.02 -7.16
CA LEU A 84 6.99 5.88 -6.69
C LEU A 84 5.98 6.35 -7.75
N ILE A 85 6.27 7.45 -8.45
CA ILE A 85 5.46 7.97 -9.58
C ILE A 85 5.32 6.91 -10.67
N SER A 86 6.45 6.33 -11.10
CA SER A 86 6.46 5.30 -12.14
C SER A 86 5.62 4.08 -11.75
N GLN A 87 5.79 3.59 -10.53
CA GLN A 87 5.04 2.42 -10.04
C GLN A 87 3.56 2.73 -9.83
N LEU A 88 3.22 3.91 -9.32
CA LEU A 88 1.84 4.35 -9.15
C LEU A 88 1.12 4.43 -10.50
N ALA A 89 1.71 5.12 -11.49
CA ALA A 89 1.13 5.27 -12.82
C ALA A 89 0.93 3.90 -13.49
N ARG A 90 1.93 3.00 -13.41
CA ARG A 90 1.83 1.64 -13.92
C ARG A 90 0.67 0.88 -13.28
N ALA A 91 0.63 0.83 -11.96
CA ALA A 91 -0.39 0.07 -11.24
C ALA A 91 -1.80 0.63 -11.49
N GLY A 92 -1.99 1.96 -11.40
CA GLY A 92 -3.29 2.61 -11.59
C GLY A 92 -3.86 2.42 -13.00
N THR A 93 -3.02 2.56 -14.04
CA THR A 93 -3.46 2.38 -15.44
C THR A 93 -3.67 0.91 -15.80
N SER A 94 -2.92 -0.01 -15.17
CA SER A 94 -3.08 -1.45 -15.38
C SER A 94 -4.44 -1.98 -14.92
N VAL A 95 -5.13 -1.31 -13.98
CA VAL A 95 -6.49 -1.70 -13.58
C VAL A 95 -7.44 -1.69 -14.77
N ARG A 96 -7.46 -0.60 -15.55
CA ARG A 96 -8.31 -0.48 -16.76
C ARG A 96 -7.88 -1.47 -17.82
N ALA A 97 -6.57 -1.56 -18.12
CA ALA A 97 -6.07 -2.44 -19.17
C ALA A 97 -6.49 -3.91 -18.94
N ASN A 98 -6.34 -4.41 -17.71
CA ASN A 98 -6.75 -5.77 -17.38
C ASN A 98 -8.27 -5.94 -17.31
N TYR A 99 -9.04 -4.88 -17.04
CA TYR A 99 -10.50 -4.96 -17.08
C TYR A 99 -11.01 -5.13 -18.52
N VAL A 100 -10.44 -4.41 -19.48
CA VAL A 100 -10.73 -4.61 -20.93
C VAL A 100 -10.44 -6.05 -21.34
N GLU A 101 -9.26 -6.58 -20.97
CA GLU A 101 -8.93 -7.98 -21.23
C GLU A 101 -9.92 -8.98 -20.59
N ALA A 102 -10.47 -8.63 -19.41
CA ALA A 102 -11.49 -9.47 -18.78
C ALA A 102 -12.82 -9.42 -19.55
N ASP A 103 -13.24 -8.23 -20.00
CA ASP A 103 -14.48 -8.04 -20.74
C ASP A 103 -14.43 -8.76 -22.10
N ASP A 104 -13.30 -8.74 -22.78
CA ASP A 104 -13.05 -9.41 -24.06
C ASP A 104 -12.70 -10.90 -23.93
N SER A 105 -12.71 -11.45 -22.71
CA SER A 105 -12.24 -12.81 -22.49
C SER A 105 -13.18 -13.88 -23.07
N VAL A 106 -12.61 -14.85 -23.75
CA VAL A 106 -13.36 -15.97 -24.40
C VAL A 106 -13.56 -17.16 -23.48
N SER A 107 -12.92 -17.19 -22.31
CA SER A 107 -13.03 -18.28 -21.34
C SER A 107 -13.17 -17.78 -19.90
N LYS A 108 -13.88 -18.57 -19.07
CA LYS A 108 -13.97 -18.30 -17.63
C LYS A 108 -12.58 -18.22 -16.96
N LYS A 109 -11.63 -19.02 -17.41
CA LYS A 109 -10.26 -19.04 -16.88
C LYS A 109 -9.54 -17.73 -17.17
N ASP A 110 -9.64 -17.22 -18.40
CA ASP A 110 -9.01 -15.97 -18.81
C ASP A 110 -9.68 -14.78 -18.11
N PHE A 111 -11.02 -14.77 -18.04
CA PHE A 111 -11.78 -13.79 -17.25
C PHE A 111 -11.27 -13.73 -15.80
N LEU A 112 -11.21 -14.87 -15.11
CA LEU A 112 -10.75 -14.93 -13.71
C LEU A 112 -9.30 -14.49 -13.54
N LYS A 113 -8.44 -14.77 -14.52
CA LYS A 113 -7.04 -14.32 -14.54
C LYS A 113 -6.98 -12.80 -14.60
N SER A 114 -7.65 -12.18 -15.56
CA SER A 114 -7.62 -10.72 -15.78
C SER A 114 -8.31 -9.96 -14.63
N ILE A 115 -9.45 -10.42 -14.10
CA ILE A 115 -10.06 -9.88 -12.87
C ILE A 115 -9.14 -10.04 -11.65
N GLY A 116 -8.45 -11.16 -11.54
CA GLY A 116 -7.43 -11.38 -10.51
C GLY A 116 -6.30 -10.35 -10.58
N THR A 117 -5.89 -9.99 -11.80
CA THR A 117 -4.88 -8.95 -12.04
C THR A 117 -5.43 -7.56 -11.71
N CYS A 118 -6.66 -7.21 -12.14
CA CYS A 118 -7.31 -5.95 -11.74
C CYS A 118 -7.29 -5.76 -10.22
N ARG A 119 -7.66 -6.81 -9.47
CA ARG A 119 -7.64 -6.81 -8.00
C ARG A 119 -6.25 -6.55 -7.43
N LYS A 120 -5.22 -7.19 -8.01
CA LYS A 120 -3.82 -7.03 -7.61
C LYS A 120 -3.35 -5.60 -7.87
N GLU A 121 -3.58 -5.06 -9.06
CA GLU A 121 -3.15 -3.73 -9.47
C GLU A 121 -3.85 -2.63 -8.63
N ALA A 122 -5.14 -2.77 -8.33
CA ALA A 122 -5.83 -1.87 -7.42
C ALA A 122 -5.22 -1.89 -6.00
N ARG A 123 -4.81 -3.05 -5.51
CA ARG A 123 -4.10 -3.19 -4.23
C ARG A 123 -2.71 -2.56 -4.26
N GLU A 124 -1.96 -2.72 -5.36
CA GLU A 124 -0.66 -2.09 -5.54
C GLU A 124 -0.78 -0.57 -5.61
N THR A 125 -1.80 -0.05 -6.30
CA THR A 125 -2.08 1.39 -6.36
C THR A 125 -2.30 1.97 -4.94
N LYS A 126 -3.09 1.31 -4.09
CA LYS A 126 -3.25 1.68 -2.66
C LYS A 126 -1.90 1.78 -1.95
N HIS A 127 -1.03 0.79 -2.17
CA HIS A 127 0.30 0.78 -1.55
C HIS A 127 1.13 1.99 -1.97
N PHE A 128 1.20 2.29 -3.27
CA PHE A 128 2.01 3.40 -3.76
C PHE A 128 1.44 4.77 -3.35
N LEU A 129 0.13 4.94 -3.35
CA LEU A 129 -0.52 6.15 -2.82
C LEU A 129 -0.15 6.41 -1.36
N ARG A 130 -0.12 5.36 -0.54
CA ARG A 130 0.33 5.46 0.85
C ARG A 130 1.81 5.85 0.95
N MET A 131 2.67 5.28 0.11
CA MET A 131 4.10 5.63 0.10
C MET A 131 4.31 7.09 -0.33
N ILE A 132 3.55 7.58 -1.33
CA ILE A 132 3.60 8.98 -1.77
C ILE A 132 3.10 9.91 -0.67
N ALA A 133 1.99 9.61 0.00
CA ALA A 133 1.50 10.39 1.13
C ALA A 133 2.53 10.50 2.28
N ARG A 134 3.42 9.52 2.41
CA ARG A 134 4.53 9.58 3.36
C ARG A 134 5.70 10.40 2.84
N ALA A 135 6.03 10.27 1.56
CA ALA A 135 7.14 10.99 0.93
C ALA A 135 6.84 12.48 0.70
N VAL A 136 5.58 12.83 0.46
CA VAL A 136 5.09 14.19 0.16
C VAL A 136 3.82 14.45 1.00
N PRO A 137 3.98 14.84 2.27
CA PRO A 137 2.84 15.01 3.20
C PRO A 137 1.77 16.01 2.73
N GLU A 138 2.16 16.99 1.92
CA GLU A 138 1.27 18.01 1.36
C GLU A 138 0.23 17.44 0.41
N LEU A 139 0.52 16.28 -0.21
CA LEU A 139 -0.38 15.58 -1.12
C LEU A 139 -1.23 14.49 -0.43
N LYS A 140 -1.16 14.39 0.90
CA LYS A 140 -1.83 13.33 1.68
C LYS A 140 -3.34 13.27 1.42
N LEU A 141 -4.02 14.40 1.37
CA LEU A 141 -5.48 14.43 1.16
C LEU A 141 -5.86 13.91 -0.22
N GLN A 142 -5.18 14.38 -1.27
CA GLN A 142 -5.42 13.93 -2.64
C GLN A 142 -5.07 12.43 -2.82
N ALA A 143 -3.96 12.00 -2.22
CA ALA A 143 -3.59 10.58 -2.22
C ALA A 143 -4.63 9.71 -1.52
N ARG A 144 -5.26 10.21 -0.45
CA ARG A 144 -6.32 9.50 0.28
C ARG A 144 -7.59 9.32 -0.56
N GLU A 145 -8.01 10.34 -1.28
CA GLU A 145 -9.19 10.25 -2.16
C GLU A 145 -9.01 9.13 -3.20
N LEU A 146 -7.86 9.11 -3.88
CA LEU A 146 -7.53 8.05 -4.84
C LEU A 146 -7.37 6.69 -4.16
N TRP A 147 -6.84 6.65 -2.94
CA TRP A 147 -6.72 5.42 -2.16
C TRP A 147 -8.09 4.81 -1.85
N MET A 148 -9.08 5.65 -1.52
CA MET A 148 -10.45 5.18 -1.27
C MET A 148 -11.07 4.60 -2.53
N GLU A 149 -10.90 5.24 -3.69
CA GLU A 149 -11.40 4.70 -4.96
C GLU A 149 -10.69 3.38 -5.33
N ALA A 150 -9.36 3.30 -5.16
CA ALA A 150 -8.61 2.07 -5.35
C ALA A 150 -9.08 0.95 -4.42
N ARG A 151 -9.49 1.29 -3.19
CA ARG A 151 -10.07 0.33 -2.23
C ARG A 151 -11.42 -0.19 -2.72
N GLU A 152 -12.30 0.68 -3.18
CA GLU A 152 -13.60 0.28 -3.72
C GLU A 152 -13.44 -0.65 -4.93
N LEU A 153 -12.60 -0.28 -5.88
CA LEU A 153 -12.29 -1.13 -7.05
C LEU A 153 -11.72 -2.50 -6.63
N HIS A 154 -10.80 -2.52 -5.67
CA HIS A 154 -10.27 -3.77 -5.12
C HIS A 154 -11.37 -4.67 -4.51
N LEU A 155 -12.33 -4.10 -3.78
CA LEU A 155 -13.45 -4.84 -3.19
C LEU A 155 -14.40 -5.37 -4.27
N ILE A 156 -14.73 -4.57 -5.28
CA ILE A 156 -15.57 -4.95 -6.41
C ILE A 156 -14.94 -6.13 -7.17
N PHE A 157 -13.68 -6.01 -7.57
CA PHE A 157 -12.98 -7.10 -8.27
C PHE A 157 -12.81 -8.35 -7.40
N SER A 158 -12.66 -8.19 -6.08
CA SER A 158 -12.62 -9.32 -5.15
C SER A 158 -13.96 -10.04 -5.08
N ARG A 159 -15.09 -9.32 -5.15
CA ARG A 159 -16.44 -9.89 -5.18
C ARG A 159 -16.70 -10.63 -6.49
N ILE A 160 -16.39 -10.01 -7.63
CA ILE A 160 -16.51 -10.61 -8.96
C ILE A 160 -15.69 -11.91 -9.04
N TRP A 161 -14.43 -11.85 -8.63
CA TRP A 161 -13.52 -13.00 -8.68
C TRP A 161 -14.03 -14.19 -7.84
N ARG A 162 -14.54 -13.92 -6.63
CA ARG A 162 -15.08 -14.96 -5.73
C ARG A 162 -16.38 -15.53 -6.24
N GLY A 163 -17.29 -14.69 -6.74
CA GLY A 163 -18.57 -15.14 -7.30
C GLY A 163 -18.34 -16.10 -8.46
N ARG A 164 -17.56 -15.69 -9.44
CA ARG A 164 -17.29 -16.53 -10.62
C ARG A 164 -16.42 -17.76 -10.37
N LYS A 165 -15.64 -17.79 -9.30
CA LYS A 165 -14.85 -18.96 -8.92
C LYS A 165 -15.71 -20.10 -8.39
N ASN A 166 -16.83 -19.77 -7.74
CA ASN A 166 -17.71 -20.74 -7.08
C ASN A 166 -18.82 -21.27 -8.00
N GLU A 167 -19.01 -20.70 -9.20
CA GLU A 167 -19.81 -21.23 -10.30
C GLU A 167 -19.02 -22.28 -11.11
#